data_987eb5d3098c60d0a6aa082ffbdddfa1
#
_entry.id   987eb5d3098c60d0a6aa082ffbdddfa1
#
_cell.length_a   1.000
_cell.length_b   1.000
_cell.length_c   1.000
_cell.angle_alpha   90.00
_cell.angle_beta   90.00
_cell.angle_gamma   90.00
#
_symmetry.space_group_name_H-M   'P 1'
#
loop_
_entity.id
_entity.type
_entity.pdbx_description
1 polymer ?
#
loop_
_entity_poly.entity_id
_entity_poly.type
_entity_poly.pdbx_seq_one_letter_code
_entity_poly.pdbx_strand_id
1 'polypeptide(L)'
;LYDDPRKPIIVGGRYGLGSSDTTPAKIIAVFKNLELPEPKNHFTVGIVDDVTFTSLPEEEEIPMGGDNLFEAKFYGLGSDGTVGANKNSVQIIGNNTNKYCQAYFSYDSKKSGGFTCSHLRFGDEPIHSAYQVNTPNFVACHVQAYMHMYDVCRGLRKGGIFLLNTIFDGEELINFIPNKIKRLFAKQNIKVYYINATKIGQEIGLGNRTNTILQSAFFRITKVIPEDLAIEQMKKFIVKSYSNKGEDVVKLNYAAVDRGNEYKELTVDPAWANLPDDNKIEDDAPAFVKDLVRPINAQSGDLLKVSDFVNHGTIDGTWQN
;
A
#
# COMPACT_ATOMS: atom_id res chain seq x y z
N LEU A 1 14.10 -38.53 -17.91
CA LEU A 1 14.40 -38.18 -16.49
C LEU A 1 14.67 -39.40 -15.62
N TYR A 2 13.94 -40.53 -15.80
CA TYR A 2 14.06 -41.70 -14.94
C TYR A 2 15.32 -42.52 -15.17
N ASP A 3 15.94 -42.41 -16.33
CA ASP A 3 17.13 -43.17 -16.71
C ASP A 3 18.45 -42.40 -16.55
N ASP A 4 18.37 -41.11 -16.12
CA ASP A 4 19.58 -40.31 -15.87
C ASP A 4 20.19 -40.72 -14.52
N PRO A 5 21.48 -41.09 -14.49
CA PRO A 5 22.17 -41.44 -13.24
C PRO A 5 22.26 -40.24 -12.25
N ARG A 6 22.07 -39.02 -12.73
CA ARG A 6 22.02 -37.77 -11.94
C ARG A 6 20.59 -37.45 -11.52
N LYS A 7 19.82 -38.38 -11.03
CA LYS A 7 18.42 -38.16 -10.65
C LYS A 7 18.24 -36.82 -9.90
N PRO A 8 17.40 -35.90 -10.39
CA PRO A 8 17.16 -34.66 -9.68
C PRO A 8 16.41 -34.94 -8.36
N ILE A 9 16.74 -34.14 -7.35
CA ILE A 9 15.93 -34.10 -6.12
C ILE A 9 14.69 -33.26 -6.46
N ILE A 10 13.50 -33.84 -6.24
CA ILE A 10 12.22 -33.17 -6.48
C ILE A 10 11.53 -33.02 -5.13
N VAL A 11 11.23 -31.76 -4.77
CA VAL A 11 10.47 -31.42 -3.58
C VAL A 11 9.21 -30.67 -3.96
N GLY A 12 8.13 -30.93 -3.23
CA GLY A 12 6.85 -30.24 -3.39
C GLY A 12 6.66 -29.17 -2.34
N GLY A 13 5.92 -28.10 -2.69
CA GLY A 13 5.57 -27.05 -1.77
C GLY A 13 4.21 -26.44 -2.08
N ARG A 14 3.64 -25.73 -1.11
CA ARG A 14 2.39 -24.99 -1.22
C ARG A 14 2.66 -23.49 -1.08
N TYR A 15 2.05 -22.70 -1.96
CA TYR A 15 2.16 -21.24 -2.02
C TYR A 15 0.81 -20.64 -2.39
N GLY A 16 0.64 -19.32 -2.29
CA GLY A 16 -0.63 -18.63 -2.55
C GLY A 16 -1.72 -18.96 -1.54
N LEU A 17 -1.36 -19.45 -0.37
CA LEU A 17 -2.29 -19.80 0.71
C LEU A 17 -2.94 -18.53 1.27
N GLY A 18 -4.23 -18.60 1.60
CA GLY A 18 -4.99 -17.46 2.11
C GLY A 18 -5.06 -16.27 1.13
N SER A 19 -4.99 -16.54 -0.19
CA SER A 19 -4.92 -15.50 -1.23
C SER A 19 -3.71 -14.57 -1.12
N SER A 20 -2.65 -15.00 -0.41
CA SER A 20 -1.40 -14.26 -0.30
C SER A 20 -0.60 -14.34 -1.59
N ASP A 21 -0.10 -13.20 -2.07
CA ASP A 21 0.75 -13.15 -3.26
C ASP A 21 2.02 -13.97 -3.09
N THR A 22 2.50 -14.54 -4.18
CA THR A 22 3.83 -15.16 -4.25
C THR A 22 4.84 -14.09 -4.67
N THR A 23 5.51 -13.51 -3.70
CA THR A 23 6.46 -12.42 -3.87
C THR A 23 7.86 -12.91 -4.23
N PRO A 24 8.77 -12.04 -4.73
CA PRO A 24 10.17 -12.41 -4.93
C PRO A 24 10.84 -12.98 -3.68
N ALA A 25 10.58 -12.42 -2.51
CA ALA A 25 11.09 -12.92 -1.23
C ALA A 25 10.68 -14.38 -0.97
N LYS A 26 9.44 -14.73 -1.24
CA LYS A 26 8.93 -16.11 -1.13
C LYS A 26 9.59 -17.06 -2.11
N ILE A 27 9.86 -16.61 -3.32
CA ILE A 27 10.61 -17.40 -4.33
C ILE A 27 12.05 -17.61 -3.89
N ILE A 28 12.70 -16.60 -3.34
CA ILE A 28 14.06 -16.72 -2.77
C ILE A 28 14.09 -17.76 -1.65
N ALA A 29 13.10 -17.77 -0.77
CA ALA A 29 12.99 -18.77 0.30
C ALA A 29 12.94 -20.20 -0.28
N VAL A 30 12.21 -20.41 -1.39
CA VAL A 30 12.17 -21.70 -2.09
C VAL A 30 13.54 -22.07 -2.64
N PHE A 31 14.24 -21.16 -3.31
CA PHE A 31 15.58 -21.44 -3.84
C PHE A 31 16.59 -21.74 -2.71
N LYS A 32 16.55 -20.99 -1.61
CA LYS A 32 17.38 -21.27 -0.44
C LYS A 32 17.11 -22.67 0.15
N ASN A 33 15.84 -23.08 0.17
CA ASN A 33 15.50 -24.44 0.58
C ASN A 33 16.14 -25.50 -0.33
N LEU A 34 16.17 -25.25 -1.64
CA LEU A 34 16.76 -26.17 -2.62
C LEU A 34 18.30 -26.25 -2.54
N GLU A 35 18.95 -25.28 -1.94
CA GLU A 35 20.42 -25.26 -1.71
C GLU A 35 20.82 -26.09 -0.48
N LEU A 36 19.87 -26.53 0.34
CA LEU A 36 20.16 -27.34 1.51
C LEU A 36 20.55 -28.77 1.10
N PRO A 37 21.45 -29.44 1.85
CA PRO A 37 21.78 -30.85 1.62
C PRO A 37 20.55 -31.78 1.63
N GLU A 38 19.59 -31.46 2.50
CA GLU A 38 18.29 -32.13 2.62
C GLU A 38 17.18 -31.08 2.54
N PRO A 39 16.72 -30.75 1.33
CA PRO A 39 15.65 -29.76 1.17
C PRO A 39 14.35 -30.25 1.82
N LYS A 40 13.67 -29.33 2.53
CA LYS A 40 12.35 -29.61 3.09
C LYS A 40 11.37 -29.93 1.96
N ASN A 41 10.73 -31.11 2.04
CA ASN A 41 9.66 -31.49 1.13
C ASN A 41 8.29 -31.22 1.78
N HIS A 42 7.26 -30.99 0.98
CA HIS A 42 5.93 -30.58 1.42
C HIS A 42 5.94 -29.29 2.25
N PHE A 43 6.83 -28.36 1.88
CA PHE A 43 6.92 -27.07 2.56
C PHE A 43 5.73 -26.17 2.26
N THR A 44 5.55 -25.15 3.09
CA THR A 44 4.66 -24.01 2.86
C THR A 44 5.47 -22.73 2.81
N VAL A 45 5.02 -21.75 2.03
CA VAL A 45 5.60 -20.40 1.99
C VAL A 45 4.49 -19.35 2.01
N GLY A 46 4.69 -18.27 2.77
CA GLY A 46 3.72 -17.18 2.91
C GLY A 46 2.69 -17.37 4.01
N ILE A 47 2.89 -18.37 4.88
CA ILE A 47 2.18 -18.56 6.17
C ILE A 47 3.20 -18.91 7.25
N VAL A 48 2.81 -18.69 8.50
CA VAL A 48 3.61 -19.09 9.68
C VAL A 48 2.98 -20.32 10.30
N ASP A 49 3.47 -21.52 9.89
CA ASP A 49 3.03 -22.81 10.42
C ASP A 49 3.92 -23.22 11.59
N ASP A 50 3.48 -22.93 12.79
CA ASP A 50 4.12 -23.30 14.05
C ASP A 50 3.51 -24.55 14.70
N VAL A 51 2.66 -25.29 13.97
CA VAL A 51 2.03 -26.54 14.39
C VAL A 51 2.70 -27.74 13.75
N THR A 52 2.83 -27.75 12.40
CA THR A 52 3.48 -28.84 11.67
C THR A 52 4.87 -28.46 11.14
N PHE A 53 5.28 -27.21 11.36
CA PHE A 53 6.61 -26.70 11.03
C PHE A 53 6.99 -26.86 9.56
N THR A 54 6.00 -26.76 8.67
CA THR A 54 6.24 -26.90 7.21
C THR A 54 6.71 -25.60 6.56
N SER A 55 6.53 -24.46 7.21
CA SER A 55 6.90 -23.16 6.63
C SER A 55 8.41 -23.04 6.39
N LEU A 56 8.74 -22.41 5.25
CA LEU A 56 10.09 -21.91 5.01
C LEU A 56 10.29 -20.62 5.79
N PRO A 57 11.54 -20.28 6.17
CA PRO A 57 11.86 -18.97 6.74
C PRO A 57 11.39 -17.84 5.82
N GLU A 58 10.85 -16.77 6.40
CA GLU A 58 10.55 -15.56 5.64
C GLU A 58 11.82 -14.82 5.25
N GLU A 59 11.85 -14.34 4.01
CA GLU A 59 12.90 -13.51 3.48
C GLU A 59 12.44 -12.04 3.45
N GLU A 60 13.40 -11.11 3.49
CA GLU A 60 13.08 -9.70 3.32
C GLU A 60 12.60 -9.42 1.89
N GLU A 61 11.55 -8.60 1.76
CA GLU A 61 11.10 -8.15 0.46
C GLU A 61 12.16 -7.27 -0.20
N ILE A 62 12.45 -7.56 -1.45
CA ILE A 62 13.45 -6.85 -2.23
C ILE A 62 12.79 -6.02 -3.34
N PRO A 63 13.28 -4.81 -3.60
CA PRO A 63 12.82 -4.02 -4.72
C PRO A 63 13.26 -4.66 -6.04
N MET A 64 12.28 -4.99 -6.88
CA MET A 64 12.52 -5.49 -8.24
C MET A 64 12.49 -4.34 -9.24
N GLY A 65 13.24 -4.46 -10.35
CA GLY A 65 13.23 -3.44 -11.42
C GLY A 65 14.18 -2.27 -11.21
N GLY A 66 14.96 -2.24 -10.11
CA GLY A 66 15.97 -1.21 -9.85
C GLY A 66 15.39 0.22 -9.83
N ASP A 67 16.22 1.19 -10.26
CA ASP A 67 15.85 2.62 -10.29
C ASP A 67 14.88 2.97 -11.44
N ASN A 68 14.71 2.07 -12.42
CA ASN A 68 13.87 2.29 -13.59
C ASN A 68 12.40 1.96 -13.34
N LEU A 69 12.05 1.41 -12.18
CA LEU A 69 10.68 1.07 -11.79
C LEU A 69 10.22 1.90 -10.60
N PHE A 70 9.24 2.76 -10.83
CA PHE A 70 8.56 3.52 -9.77
C PHE A 70 7.33 2.75 -9.30
N GLU A 71 7.25 2.45 -8.02
CA GLU A 71 6.16 1.72 -7.39
C GLU A 71 5.43 2.60 -6.38
N ALA A 72 4.10 2.61 -6.45
CA ALA A 72 3.26 3.45 -5.59
C ALA A 72 2.08 2.69 -5.01
N LYS A 73 1.72 3.05 -3.77
CA LYS A 73 0.50 2.60 -3.08
C LYS A 73 -0.37 3.78 -2.72
N PHE A 74 -1.68 3.61 -2.88
CA PHE A 74 -2.67 4.63 -2.49
C PHE A 74 -3.75 3.98 -1.63
N TYR A 75 -3.84 4.41 -0.41
CA TYR A 75 -4.86 3.96 0.55
C TYR A 75 -6.04 4.94 0.53
N GLY A 76 -7.22 4.43 0.25
CA GLY A 76 -8.44 5.21 0.15
C GLY A 76 -9.64 4.49 0.72
N LEU A 77 -10.76 5.18 0.69
CA LEU A 77 -12.05 4.67 1.14
C LEU A 77 -12.93 4.31 -0.07
N GLY A 78 -13.61 3.20 0.01
CA GLY A 78 -14.56 2.78 -1.04
C GLY A 78 -15.57 3.90 -1.35
N SER A 79 -15.65 4.28 -2.62
CA SER A 79 -16.48 5.37 -3.16
C SER A 79 -15.96 6.80 -2.93
N ASP A 80 -14.74 7.00 -2.42
CA ASP A 80 -14.11 8.33 -2.28
C ASP A 80 -13.53 8.89 -3.60
N GLY A 81 -13.47 8.08 -4.65
CA GLY A 81 -12.92 8.44 -5.95
C GLY A 81 -11.42 8.16 -6.13
N THR A 82 -10.72 7.68 -5.11
CA THR A 82 -9.27 7.35 -5.17
C THR A 82 -8.95 6.37 -6.29
N VAL A 83 -9.70 5.27 -6.39
CA VAL A 83 -9.49 4.26 -7.45
C VAL A 83 -9.68 4.85 -8.85
N GLY A 84 -10.70 5.70 -9.04
CA GLY A 84 -10.96 6.40 -10.30
C GLY A 84 -9.81 7.34 -10.68
N ALA A 85 -9.30 8.13 -9.74
CA ALA A 85 -8.15 9.01 -9.93
C ALA A 85 -6.89 8.22 -10.28
N ASN A 86 -6.65 7.09 -9.63
CA ASN A 86 -5.49 6.24 -9.91
C ASN A 86 -5.58 5.57 -11.29
N LYS A 87 -6.76 5.09 -11.72
CA LYS A 87 -6.97 4.63 -13.10
C LYS A 87 -6.67 5.72 -14.12
N ASN A 88 -7.10 6.95 -13.83
CA ASN A 88 -6.79 8.10 -14.67
C ASN A 88 -5.29 8.41 -14.70
N SER A 89 -4.59 8.35 -13.56
CA SER A 89 -3.15 8.56 -13.49
C SER A 89 -2.38 7.56 -14.38
N VAL A 90 -2.78 6.27 -14.35
CA VAL A 90 -2.20 5.24 -15.23
C VAL A 90 -2.43 5.56 -16.70
N GLN A 91 -3.64 6.03 -17.08
CA GLN A 91 -3.93 6.43 -18.46
C GLN A 91 -3.16 7.68 -18.89
N ILE A 92 -3.02 8.67 -18.00
CA ILE A 92 -2.23 9.88 -18.29
C ILE A 92 -0.78 9.49 -18.57
N ILE A 93 -0.17 8.68 -17.72
CA ILE A 93 1.23 8.28 -17.88
C ILE A 93 1.39 7.41 -19.13
N GLY A 94 0.59 6.34 -19.28
CA GLY A 94 0.72 5.40 -20.37
C GLY A 94 0.45 5.98 -21.76
N ASN A 95 -0.51 6.93 -21.87
CA ASN A 95 -0.87 7.52 -23.15
C ASN A 95 0.03 8.67 -23.59
N ASN A 96 0.77 9.27 -22.66
CA ASN A 96 1.56 10.48 -22.95
C ASN A 96 3.06 10.30 -22.74
N THR A 97 3.50 9.08 -22.43
CA THR A 97 4.92 8.73 -22.28
C THR A 97 5.19 7.35 -22.89
N ASN A 98 6.46 6.98 -23.00
CA ASN A 98 6.87 5.63 -23.37
C ASN A 98 6.94 4.66 -22.19
N LYS A 99 6.43 5.03 -21.02
CA LYS A 99 6.48 4.19 -19.83
C LYS A 99 5.50 3.04 -19.91
N TYR A 100 5.95 1.88 -19.49
CA TYR A 100 5.08 0.75 -19.18
C TYR A 100 4.35 1.02 -17.87
N CYS A 101 3.06 0.67 -17.83
CA CYS A 101 2.20 0.92 -16.68
C CYS A 101 1.51 -0.36 -16.26
N GLN A 102 1.47 -0.61 -14.95
CA GLN A 102 0.70 -1.70 -14.36
C GLN A 102 -0.10 -1.16 -13.18
N ALA A 103 -1.34 -1.61 -13.04
CA ALA A 103 -2.18 -1.26 -11.92
C ALA A 103 -2.95 -2.48 -11.41
N TYR A 104 -3.02 -2.61 -10.09
CA TYR A 104 -3.87 -3.55 -9.39
C TYR A 104 -4.64 -2.82 -8.29
N PHE A 105 -5.92 -3.16 -8.11
CA PHE A 105 -6.78 -2.51 -7.14
C PHE A 105 -7.34 -3.56 -6.17
N SER A 106 -6.97 -3.42 -4.91
CA SER A 106 -7.45 -4.26 -3.82
C SER A 106 -8.62 -3.57 -3.11
N TYR A 107 -9.66 -4.34 -2.83
CA TYR A 107 -10.89 -3.85 -2.21
C TYR A 107 -11.25 -4.72 -1.02
N ASP A 108 -11.84 -4.11 0.01
CA ASP A 108 -12.62 -4.82 1.00
C ASP A 108 -13.92 -5.35 0.37
N SER A 109 -14.50 -6.40 0.94
CA SER A 109 -15.82 -6.93 0.55
C SER A 109 -16.94 -5.88 0.67
N LYS A 110 -16.77 -4.89 1.53
CA LYS A 110 -17.70 -3.78 1.70
C LYS A 110 -17.58 -2.77 0.56
N LYS A 111 -18.66 -2.61 -0.21
CA LYS A 111 -18.68 -1.79 -1.43
C LYS A 111 -18.44 -0.30 -1.20
N SER A 112 -19.01 0.27 -0.12
CA SER A 112 -18.91 1.69 0.20
C SER A 112 -18.38 1.86 1.63
N GLY A 113 -17.39 2.76 1.79
CA GLY A 113 -16.75 2.97 3.07
C GLY A 113 -15.83 1.83 3.54
N GLY A 114 -15.53 0.86 2.66
CA GLY A 114 -14.53 -0.17 2.88
C GLY A 114 -13.12 0.30 2.55
N PHE A 115 -12.14 -0.44 3.00
CA PHE A 115 -10.73 -0.22 2.67
C PHE A 115 -10.46 -0.43 1.17
N THR A 116 -9.64 0.44 0.57
CA THR A 116 -9.11 0.24 -0.77
C THR A 116 -7.62 0.50 -0.80
N CYS A 117 -6.88 -0.30 -1.55
CA CYS A 117 -5.48 -0.07 -1.83
C CYS A 117 -5.23 -0.19 -3.34
N SER A 118 -4.71 0.87 -3.96
CA SER A 118 -4.27 0.85 -5.35
C SER A 118 -2.77 0.65 -5.40
N HIS A 119 -2.32 -0.31 -6.21
CA HIS A 119 -0.92 -0.65 -6.45
C HIS A 119 -0.57 -0.26 -7.88
N LEU A 120 0.30 0.72 -8.06
CA LEU A 120 0.71 1.23 -9.37
C LEU A 120 2.20 1.01 -9.59
N ARG A 121 2.55 0.65 -10.83
CA ARG A 121 3.94 0.57 -11.29
C ARG A 121 4.10 1.32 -12.60
N PHE A 122 5.19 2.06 -12.70
CA PHE A 122 5.57 2.82 -13.89
C PHE A 122 7.06 2.58 -14.17
N GLY A 123 7.39 2.08 -15.35
CA GLY A 123 8.77 1.72 -15.68
C GLY A 123 9.14 2.03 -17.12
N ASP A 124 10.44 2.12 -17.38
CA ASP A 124 10.96 2.33 -18.73
C ASP A 124 11.11 1.01 -19.51
N GLU A 125 10.93 -0.12 -18.83
CA GLU A 125 10.96 -1.46 -19.38
C GLU A 125 9.65 -2.23 -19.07
N PRO A 126 9.34 -3.33 -19.81
CA PRO A 126 8.18 -4.16 -19.56
C PRO A 126 8.11 -4.64 -18.12
N ILE A 127 6.92 -4.51 -17.51
CA ILE A 127 6.68 -4.87 -16.11
C ILE A 127 6.19 -6.31 -16.06
N HIS A 128 6.96 -7.21 -15.47
CA HIS A 128 6.65 -8.63 -15.33
C HIS A 128 6.19 -9.03 -13.92
N SER A 129 6.00 -8.07 -13.02
CA SER A 129 5.60 -8.31 -11.63
C SER A 129 4.14 -8.76 -11.55
N ALA A 130 3.91 -10.04 -11.24
CA ALA A 130 2.57 -10.64 -11.09
C ALA A 130 2.04 -10.60 -9.65
N TYR A 131 2.58 -9.73 -8.80
CA TYR A 131 2.26 -9.56 -7.38
C TYR A 131 2.01 -8.08 -7.07
N GLN A 132 1.37 -7.81 -5.94
CA GLN A 132 1.11 -6.46 -5.46
C GLN A 132 2.41 -5.72 -5.13
N VAL A 133 2.34 -4.39 -5.07
CA VAL A 133 3.50 -3.57 -4.68
C VAL A 133 3.82 -3.84 -3.21
N ASN A 134 5.01 -4.35 -2.93
CA ASN A 134 5.49 -4.66 -1.57
C ASN A 134 6.52 -3.66 -1.08
N THR A 135 7.28 -3.08 -2.01
CA THR A 135 8.37 -2.15 -1.72
C THR A 135 8.16 -0.81 -2.43
N PRO A 136 7.12 -0.03 -2.06
CA PRO A 136 6.78 1.21 -2.76
C PRO A 136 7.86 2.29 -2.59
N ASN A 137 8.05 3.10 -3.64
CA ASN A 137 8.77 4.37 -3.58
C ASN A 137 7.89 5.48 -3.00
N PHE A 138 6.57 5.34 -3.20
CA PHE A 138 5.59 6.35 -2.81
C PHE A 138 4.37 5.69 -2.16
N VAL A 139 3.92 6.26 -1.07
CA VAL A 139 2.66 5.90 -0.41
C VAL A 139 1.81 7.14 -0.20
N ALA A 140 0.55 7.10 -0.62
CA ALA A 140 -0.44 8.10 -0.27
C ALA A 140 -1.51 7.50 0.65
N CYS A 141 -1.78 8.15 1.76
CA CYS A 141 -2.86 7.84 2.68
C CYS A 141 -3.93 8.94 2.61
N HIS A 142 -5.05 8.65 1.94
CA HIS A 142 -6.12 9.61 1.72
C HIS A 142 -7.06 9.74 2.92
N VAL A 143 -6.99 8.80 3.86
CA VAL A 143 -7.84 8.73 5.06
C VAL A 143 -6.95 8.77 6.30
N GLN A 144 -6.90 9.90 7.00
CA GLN A 144 -5.98 10.06 8.14
C GLN A 144 -6.15 8.99 9.23
N ALA A 145 -7.37 8.49 9.48
CA ALA A 145 -7.63 7.45 10.48
C ALA A 145 -6.85 6.15 10.19
N TYR A 146 -6.50 5.89 8.93
CA TYR A 146 -5.75 4.69 8.55
C TYR A 146 -4.33 4.63 9.13
N MET A 147 -3.78 5.78 9.54
CA MET A 147 -2.51 5.83 10.29
C MET A 147 -2.53 5.01 11.59
N HIS A 148 -3.72 4.85 12.19
CA HIS A 148 -3.93 4.09 13.43
C HIS A 148 -4.60 2.73 13.21
N MET A 149 -5.18 2.50 12.03
CA MET A 149 -5.94 1.29 11.74
C MET A 149 -5.11 0.24 10.99
N TYR A 150 -4.22 0.69 10.10
CA TYR A 150 -3.48 -0.17 9.18
C TYR A 150 -1.99 0.15 9.18
N ASP A 151 -1.18 -0.81 8.77
CA ASP A 151 0.25 -0.56 8.53
C ASP A 151 0.46 0.04 7.12
N VAL A 152 0.01 1.31 6.96
CA VAL A 152 0.04 2.00 5.67
C VAL A 152 1.46 2.26 5.13
N CYS A 153 2.47 2.19 5.98
CA CYS A 153 3.87 2.40 5.61
C CYS A 153 4.65 1.11 5.39
N ARG A 154 3.99 -0.06 5.47
CA ARG A 154 4.67 -1.37 5.30
C ARG A 154 5.38 -1.45 3.96
N GLY A 155 6.68 -1.72 4.02
CA GLY A 155 7.54 -1.88 2.85
C GLY A 155 7.99 -0.58 2.18
N LEU A 156 7.62 0.60 2.69
CA LEU A 156 8.07 1.89 2.12
C LEU A 156 9.59 1.94 2.12
N ARG A 157 10.18 2.12 0.92
CA ARG A 157 11.63 2.08 0.71
C ARG A 157 12.35 3.20 1.44
N LYS A 158 13.62 2.97 1.77
CA LYS A 158 14.52 4.01 2.25
C LYS A 158 14.57 5.18 1.26
N GLY A 159 14.41 6.40 1.78
CA GLY A 159 14.34 7.61 0.96
C GLY A 159 13.03 7.76 0.19
N GLY A 160 12.04 6.90 0.45
CA GLY A 160 10.72 6.98 -0.16
C GLY A 160 9.91 8.20 0.28
N ILE A 161 8.74 8.32 -0.30
CA ILE A 161 7.84 9.48 -0.11
C ILE A 161 6.53 9.01 0.51
N PHE A 162 6.06 9.72 1.52
CA PHE A 162 4.75 9.54 2.12
C PHE A 162 3.90 10.82 1.99
N LEU A 163 2.67 10.69 1.49
CA LEU A 163 1.69 11.78 1.39
C LEU A 163 0.47 11.48 2.26
N LEU A 164 0.12 12.38 3.16
CA LEU A 164 -1.05 12.25 4.03
C LEU A 164 -2.08 13.33 3.72
N ASN A 165 -3.33 12.92 3.50
CA ASN A 165 -4.47 13.83 3.57
C ASN A 165 -4.93 13.95 5.02
N THR A 166 -4.81 15.12 5.63
CA THR A 166 -5.14 15.35 7.04
C THR A 166 -5.62 16.77 7.29
N ILE A 167 -6.45 16.91 8.32
CA ILE A 167 -6.88 18.22 8.82
C ILE A 167 -5.86 18.84 9.78
N PHE A 168 -4.94 18.05 10.32
CA PHE A 168 -3.96 18.49 11.30
C PHE A 168 -2.78 19.21 10.63
N ASP A 169 -2.17 20.15 11.35
CA ASP A 169 -1.01 20.92 10.92
C ASP A 169 0.00 21.06 12.09
N GLY A 170 1.26 21.29 11.78
CA GLY A 170 2.30 21.57 12.76
C GLY A 170 2.40 20.52 13.88
N GLU A 171 2.33 20.98 15.14
CA GLU A 171 2.47 20.14 16.32
C GLU A 171 1.31 19.14 16.48
N GLU A 172 0.10 19.51 16.09
CA GLU A 172 -1.05 18.60 16.12
C GLU A 172 -0.85 17.40 15.20
N LEU A 173 -0.28 17.63 14.01
CA LEU A 173 0.07 16.55 13.09
C LEU A 173 1.14 15.65 13.68
N ILE A 174 2.19 16.22 14.26
CA ILE A 174 3.26 15.45 14.91
C ILE A 174 2.68 14.57 16.02
N ASN A 175 1.80 15.10 16.84
CA ASN A 175 1.16 14.33 17.92
C ASN A 175 0.21 13.27 17.41
N PHE A 176 -0.43 13.49 16.26
CA PHE A 176 -1.35 12.55 15.64
C PHE A 176 -0.63 11.32 15.07
N ILE A 177 0.58 11.46 14.52
CA ILE A 177 1.32 10.35 13.88
C ILE A 177 1.80 9.35 14.95
N PRO A 178 1.47 8.03 14.84
CA PRO A 178 1.95 7.01 15.77
C PRO A 178 3.47 6.92 15.85
N ASN A 179 4.02 6.64 17.02
CA ASN A 179 5.46 6.51 17.23
C ASN A 179 6.09 5.42 16.36
N LYS A 180 5.39 4.31 16.11
CA LYS A 180 5.82 3.28 15.16
C LYS A 180 6.13 3.86 13.78
N ILE A 181 5.25 4.74 13.27
CA ILE A 181 5.39 5.37 11.96
C ILE A 181 6.48 6.45 11.99
N LYS A 182 6.54 7.27 13.05
CA LYS A 182 7.63 8.24 13.24
C LYS A 182 9.00 7.57 13.20
N ARG A 183 9.16 6.42 13.91
CA ARG A 183 10.41 5.65 13.87
C ARG A 183 10.76 5.18 12.47
N LEU A 184 9.77 4.71 11.70
CA LEU A 184 9.98 4.29 10.32
C LEU A 184 10.43 5.48 9.47
N PHE A 185 9.77 6.63 9.58
CA PHE A 185 10.12 7.83 8.84
C PHE A 185 11.58 8.24 9.10
N ALA A 186 12.02 8.28 10.36
CA ALA A 186 13.37 8.64 10.71
C ALA A 186 14.40 7.58 10.27
N LYS A 187 14.16 6.28 10.54
CA LYS A 187 15.10 5.20 10.19
C LYS A 187 15.26 5.00 8.69
N GLN A 188 14.19 5.19 7.92
CA GLN A 188 14.19 5.00 6.47
C GLN A 188 14.42 6.32 5.71
N ASN A 189 14.65 7.45 6.39
CA ASN A 189 14.84 8.76 5.78
C ASN A 189 13.69 9.10 4.80
N ILE A 190 12.44 8.94 5.24
CA ILE A 190 11.25 9.18 4.43
C ILE A 190 11.00 10.68 4.28
N LYS A 191 10.66 11.12 3.06
CA LYS A 191 10.14 12.45 2.81
C LYS A 191 8.64 12.46 3.06
N VAL A 192 8.19 13.27 4.02
CA VAL A 192 6.79 13.27 4.44
C VAL A 192 6.13 14.55 3.97
N TYR A 193 5.05 14.40 3.21
CA TYR A 193 4.20 15.50 2.76
C TYR A 193 2.79 15.33 3.32
N TYR A 194 2.10 16.44 3.53
CA TYR A 194 0.70 16.44 3.94
C TYR A 194 -0.08 17.58 3.29
N ILE A 195 -1.38 17.39 3.17
CA ILE A 195 -2.29 18.36 2.56
C ILE A 195 -3.66 18.23 3.22
N ASN A 196 -4.34 19.34 3.45
CA ASN A 196 -5.74 19.33 3.86
C ASN A 196 -6.65 19.43 2.61
N ALA A 197 -6.71 18.34 1.84
CA ALA A 197 -7.53 18.29 0.64
C ALA A 197 -9.04 18.40 0.95
N THR A 198 -9.47 18.02 2.15
CA THR A 198 -10.87 18.18 2.60
C THR A 198 -11.25 19.63 2.72
N LYS A 199 -10.41 20.45 3.36
CA LYS A 199 -10.63 21.90 3.46
C LYS A 199 -10.62 22.55 2.08
N ILE A 200 -9.63 22.22 1.25
CA ILE A 200 -9.55 22.73 -0.12
C ILE A 200 -10.81 22.38 -0.91
N GLY A 201 -11.27 21.13 -0.85
CA GLY A 201 -12.49 20.67 -1.53
C GLY A 201 -13.74 21.45 -1.10
N GLN A 202 -13.87 21.74 0.20
CA GLN A 202 -14.96 22.58 0.73
C GLN A 202 -14.90 24.00 0.22
N GLU A 203 -13.72 24.63 0.27
CA GLU A 203 -13.51 26.03 -0.16
C GLU A 203 -13.79 26.24 -1.66
N ILE A 204 -13.46 25.27 -2.51
CA ILE A 204 -13.73 25.36 -3.95
C ILE A 204 -15.12 24.85 -4.35
N GLY A 205 -15.93 24.35 -3.41
CA GLY A 205 -17.29 23.89 -3.69
C GLY A 205 -17.40 22.43 -4.16
N LEU A 206 -16.35 21.63 -4.08
CA LEU A 206 -16.38 20.18 -4.37
C LEU A 206 -16.81 19.33 -3.16
N GLY A 207 -16.98 19.93 -1.99
CA GLY A 207 -17.31 19.24 -0.75
C GLY A 207 -16.20 18.26 -0.34
N ASN A 208 -16.56 17.00 -0.11
CA ASN A 208 -15.61 15.96 0.33
C ASN A 208 -14.89 15.26 -0.84
N ARG A 209 -14.96 15.77 -2.05
CA ARG A 209 -14.30 15.20 -3.22
C ARG A 209 -12.85 15.66 -3.28
N THR A 210 -11.95 14.89 -2.70
CA THR A 210 -10.53 15.22 -2.57
C THR A 210 -9.63 14.56 -3.62
N ASN A 211 -10.15 13.59 -4.35
CA ASN A 211 -9.39 12.74 -5.25
C ASN A 211 -8.60 13.49 -6.33
N THR A 212 -9.18 14.53 -6.96
CA THR A 212 -8.48 15.34 -7.98
C THR A 212 -7.36 16.17 -7.37
N ILE A 213 -7.55 16.71 -6.16
CA ILE A 213 -6.55 17.49 -5.42
C ILE A 213 -5.36 16.59 -5.08
N LEU A 214 -5.63 15.39 -4.55
CA LEU A 214 -4.60 14.42 -4.15
C LEU A 214 -3.87 13.83 -5.36
N GLN A 215 -4.56 13.62 -6.48
CA GLN A 215 -3.94 13.21 -7.74
C GLN A 215 -2.97 14.28 -8.26
N SER A 216 -3.36 15.56 -8.19
CA SER A 216 -2.49 16.66 -8.58
C SER A 216 -1.26 16.74 -7.66
N ALA A 217 -1.45 16.59 -6.34
CA ALA A 217 -0.34 16.55 -5.38
C ALA A 217 0.62 15.39 -5.68
N PHE A 218 0.09 14.20 -6.01
CA PHE A 218 0.91 13.05 -6.41
C PHE A 218 1.84 13.38 -7.57
N PHE A 219 1.33 13.92 -8.67
CA PHE A 219 2.15 14.27 -9.84
C PHE A 219 3.20 15.33 -9.53
N ARG A 220 2.84 16.35 -8.75
CA ARG A 220 3.75 17.44 -8.37
C ARG A 220 4.88 17.00 -7.45
N ILE A 221 4.57 16.13 -6.48
CA ILE A 221 5.56 15.63 -5.51
C ILE A 221 6.48 14.60 -6.17
N THR A 222 5.94 13.66 -6.92
CA THR A 222 6.72 12.54 -7.45
C THR A 222 7.45 12.86 -8.74
N LYS A 223 6.88 13.76 -9.55
CA LYS A 223 7.39 14.11 -10.88
C LYS A 223 7.67 12.88 -11.76
N VAL A 224 6.84 11.83 -11.59
CA VAL A 224 6.92 10.59 -12.37
C VAL A 224 6.78 10.84 -13.86
N ILE A 225 6.15 11.95 -14.23
CA ILE A 225 6.17 12.61 -15.53
C ILE A 225 6.37 14.11 -15.33
N PRO A 226 6.75 14.90 -16.37
CA PRO A 226 6.84 16.35 -16.26
C PRO A 226 5.55 16.97 -15.69
N GLU A 227 5.68 17.87 -14.71
CA GLU A 227 4.55 18.43 -13.99
C GLU A 227 3.55 19.13 -14.93
N ASP A 228 4.06 19.97 -15.85
CA ASP A 228 3.20 20.70 -16.81
C ASP A 228 2.38 19.74 -17.66
N LEU A 229 3.00 18.64 -18.13
CA LEU A 229 2.30 17.60 -18.88
C LEU A 229 1.21 16.94 -18.03
N ALA A 230 1.50 16.60 -16.79
CA ALA A 230 0.53 15.98 -15.89
C ALA A 230 -0.69 16.89 -15.68
N ILE A 231 -0.47 18.15 -15.36
CA ILE A 231 -1.52 19.14 -15.12
C ILE A 231 -2.37 19.38 -16.37
N GLU A 232 -1.73 19.53 -17.54
CA GLU A 232 -2.44 19.66 -18.81
C GLU A 232 -3.34 18.46 -19.09
N GLN A 233 -2.82 17.25 -18.93
CA GLN A 233 -3.58 16.02 -19.20
C GLN A 233 -4.69 15.79 -18.17
N MET A 234 -4.49 16.12 -16.90
CA MET A 234 -5.55 16.12 -15.88
C MET A 234 -6.69 17.05 -16.30
N LYS A 235 -6.39 18.28 -16.74
CA LYS A 235 -7.40 19.25 -17.19
C LYS A 235 -8.14 18.76 -18.44
N LYS A 236 -7.45 18.17 -19.41
CA LYS A 236 -8.09 17.55 -20.59
C LYS A 236 -9.05 16.42 -20.19
N PHE A 237 -8.63 15.57 -19.24
CA PHE A 237 -9.47 14.47 -18.77
C PHE A 237 -10.71 14.98 -18.02
N ILE A 238 -10.59 16.05 -17.25
CA ILE A 238 -11.72 16.71 -16.58
C ILE A 238 -12.75 17.17 -17.59
N VAL A 239 -12.35 17.82 -18.69
CA VAL A 239 -13.27 18.21 -19.77
C VAL A 239 -14.00 16.99 -20.33
N LYS A 240 -13.24 15.93 -20.66
CA LYS A 240 -13.83 14.70 -21.20
C LYS A 240 -14.85 14.05 -20.25
N SER A 241 -14.61 14.13 -18.94
CA SER A 241 -15.44 13.45 -17.94
C SER A 241 -16.61 14.27 -17.42
N TYR A 242 -16.49 15.60 -17.45
CA TYR A 242 -17.44 16.49 -16.76
C TYR A 242 -18.09 17.56 -17.65
N SER A 243 -17.72 17.69 -18.93
CA SER A 243 -18.33 18.70 -19.81
C SER A 243 -19.85 18.56 -19.93
N ASN A 244 -20.37 17.33 -19.87
CA ASN A 244 -21.79 17.05 -19.87
C ASN A 244 -22.51 17.43 -18.56
N LYS A 245 -21.77 17.75 -17.50
CA LYS A 245 -22.30 18.17 -16.18
C LYS A 245 -22.31 19.69 -16.00
N GLY A 246 -21.88 20.43 -17.02
CA GLY A 246 -21.83 21.89 -17.03
C GLY A 246 -20.43 22.46 -16.79
N GLU A 247 -20.22 23.68 -17.31
CA GLU A 247 -18.93 24.38 -17.23
C GLU A 247 -18.47 24.65 -15.80
N ASP A 248 -19.38 24.90 -14.87
CA ASP A 248 -19.04 25.18 -13.48
C ASP A 248 -18.39 23.98 -12.81
N VAL A 249 -18.86 22.75 -13.10
CA VAL A 249 -18.23 21.54 -12.60
C VAL A 249 -16.81 21.36 -13.16
N VAL A 250 -16.58 21.72 -14.42
CA VAL A 250 -15.24 21.70 -15.02
C VAL A 250 -14.33 22.73 -14.31
N LYS A 251 -14.80 23.97 -14.08
CA LYS A 251 -14.03 25.02 -13.39
C LYS A 251 -13.66 24.62 -11.97
N LEU A 252 -14.59 24.02 -11.21
CA LEU A 252 -14.32 23.52 -9.84
C LEU A 252 -13.22 22.46 -9.83
N ASN A 253 -13.25 21.52 -10.79
CA ASN A 253 -12.22 20.49 -10.90
C ASN A 253 -10.88 21.06 -11.40
N TYR A 254 -10.87 22.09 -12.22
CA TYR A 254 -9.63 22.82 -12.56
C TYR A 254 -9.02 23.48 -11.32
N ALA A 255 -9.82 24.16 -10.51
CA ALA A 255 -9.35 24.71 -9.24
C ALA A 255 -8.76 23.62 -8.31
N ALA A 256 -9.36 22.43 -8.29
CA ALA A 256 -8.82 21.28 -7.54
C ALA A 256 -7.43 20.86 -8.05
N VAL A 257 -7.22 20.80 -9.37
CA VAL A 257 -5.90 20.52 -9.96
C VAL A 257 -4.90 21.61 -9.58
N ASP A 258 -5.28 22.86 -9.68
CA ASP A 258 -4.38 23.99 -9.42
C ASP A 258 -3.98 24.04 -7.94
N ARG A 259 -4.93 23.82 -7.02
CA ARG A 259 -4.69 23.81 -5.57
C ARG A 259 -4.05 22.52 -5.01
N GLY A 260 -3.82 21.54 -5.84
CA GLY A 260 -3.03 20.34 -5.45
C GLY A 260 -1.56 20.65 -5.14
N ASN A 261 -1.09 21.88 -5.34
CA ASN A 261 0.23 22.37 -4.93
C ASN A 261 0.30 22.87 -3.48
N GLU A 262 -0.81 22.90 -2.76
CA GLU A 262 -0.87 23.41 -1.37
C GLU A 262 -0.43 22.38 -0.32
N TYR A 263 0.29 21.33 -0.75
CA TYR A 263 0.91 20.40 0.18
C TYR A 263 2.08 21.07 0.92
N LYS A 264 2.33 20.58 2.13
CA LYS A 264 3.45 20.99 2.97
C LYS A 264 4.37 19.81 3.20
N GLU A 265 5.64 20.08 3.46
CA GLU A 265 6.61 19.08 3.90
C GLU A 265 6.69 19.08 5.42
N LEU A 266 6.63 17.89 6.01
CA LEU A 266 6.86 17.69 7.43
C LEU A 266 8.34 17.35 7.67
N THR A 267 9.01 18.16 8.47
CA THR A 267 10.38 17.86 8.87
C THR A 267 10.40 16.64 9.80
N VAL A 268 11.07 15.58 9.36
CA VAL A 268 11.26 14.36 10.15
C VAL A 268 12.41 14.57 11.10
N ASP A 269 12.15 14.54 12.40
CA ASP A 269 13.19 14.64 13.43
C ASP A 269 13.96 13.30 13.51
N PRO A 270 15.29 13.29 13.33
CA PRO A 270 16.09 12.08 13.51
C PRO A 270 15.94 11.42 14.90
N ALA A 271 15.61 12.19 15.93
CA ALA A 271 15.35 11.67 17.28
C ALA A 271 14.15 10.71 17.32
N TRP A 272 13.22 10.80 16.38
CA TRP A 272 12.08 9.87 16.30
C TRP A 272 12.50 8.41 16.10
N ALA A 273 13.70 8.16 15.59
CA ALA A 273 14.23 6.80 15.43
C ALA A 273 14.22 5.97 16.72
N ASN A 274 14.26 6.63 17.87
CA ASN A 274 14.37 6.02 19.20
C ASN A 274 13.12 6.20 20.07
N LEU A 275 12.02 6.67 19.51
CA LEU A 275 10.76 6.81 20.25
C LEU A 275 10.30 5.44 20.80
N PRO A 276 9.73 5.40 22.01
CA PRO A 276 9.12 4.18 22.56
C PRO A 276 7.90 3.76 21.73
N ASP A 277 7.42 2.55 21.96
CA ASP A 277 6.14 2.14 21.41
C ASP A 277 5.02 3.01 21.97
N ASP A 278 3.98 3.17 21.17
CA ASP A 278 2.76 3.82 21.62
C ASP A 278 2.15 3.02 22.78
N ASN A 279 1.55 3.70 23.73
CA ASN A 279 0.87 3.04 24.83
C ASN A 279 -0.23 2.13 24.29
N LYS A 280 -0.18 0.85 24.65
CA LYS A 280 -1.28 -0.06 24.35
C LYS A 280 -2.49 0.38 25.17
N ILE A 281 -3.62 0.55 24.48
CA ILE A 281 -4.90 0.73 25.19
C ILE A 281 -5.26 -0.64 25.78
N GLU A 282 -5.20 -0.76 27.09
CA GLU A 282 -5.74 -1.91 27.80
C GLU A 282 -7.27 -1.83 27.75
N ASP A 283 -7.90 -2.90 27.31
CA ASP A 283 -9.35 -3.03 27.29
C ASP A 283 -9.76 -4.47 27.68
N ASP A 284 -11.03 -4.65 28.01
CA ASP A 284 -11.61 -5.92 28.47
C ASP A 284 -12.05 -6.87 27.34
N ALA A 285 -11.65 -6.59 26.08
CA ALA A 285 -12.03 -7.45 24.97
C ALA A 285 -11.46 -8.87 25.16
N PRO A 286 -12.21 -9.91 24.78
CA PRO A 286 -11.74 -11.29 24.83
C PRO A 286 -10.43 -11.50 24.05
N ALA A 287 -9.62 -12.47 24.48
CA ALA A 287 -8.32 -12.76 23.86
C ALA A 287 -8.45 -12.98 22.35
N PHE A 288 -9.46 -13.75 21.91
CA PHE A 288 -9.65 -14.00 20.48
C PHE A 288 -9.91 -12.72 19.66
N VAL A 289 -10.55 -11.70 20.27
CA VAL A 289 -10.76 -10.40 19.62
C VAL A 289 -9.44 -9.66 19.48
N LYS A 290 -8.63 -9.67 20.56
CA LYS A 290 -7.33 -8.99 20.58
C LYS A 290 -6.33 -9.65 19.64
N ASP A 291 -6.24 -10.97 19.69
CA ASP A 291 -5.15 -11.73 19.11
C ASP A 291 -5.45 -12.21 17.68
N LEU A 292 -6.74 -12.32 17.31
CA LEU A 292 -7.15 -12.80 16.00
C LEU A 292 -7.95 -11.75 15.21
N VAL A 293 -9.08 -11.28 15.76
CA VAL A 293 -10.00 -10.41 15.01
C VAL A 293 -9.36 -9.06 14.66
N ARG A 294 -8.66 -8.44 15.61
CA ARG A 294 -8.01 -7.14 15.40
C ARG A 294 -6.90 -7.20 14.35
N PRO A 295 -5.95 -8.16 14.38
CA PRO A 295 -4.98 -8.31 13.30
C PRO A 295 -5.61 -8.52 11.93
N ILE A 296 -6.68 -9.33 11.82
CA ILE A 296 -7.40 -9.52 10.56
C ILE A 296 -8.03 -8.21 10.09
N ASN A 297 -8.72 -7.49 10.97
CA ASN A 297 -9.34 -6.21 10.64
C ASN A 297 -8.29 -5.12 10.30
N ALA A 298 -7.09 -5.22 10.85
CA ALA A 298 -5.97 -4.34 10.55
C ALA A 298 -5.24 -4.72 9.24
N GLN A 299 -5.78 -5.64 8.43
CA GLN A 299 -5.16 -6.15 7.20
C GLN A 299 -3.76 -6.75 7.45
N SER A 300 -3.57 -7.38 8.61
CA SER A 300 -2.32 -8.01 9.07
C SER A 300 -2.51 -9.49 9.39
N GLY A 301 -3.57 -10.11 8.85
CA GLY A 301 -3.86 -11.53 9.06
C GLY A 301 -2.78 -12.48 8.52
N ASP A 302 -1.97 -12.05 7.58
CA ASP A 302 -0.81 -12.77 7.04
C ASP A 302 0.33 -12.93 8.05
N LEU A 303 0.33 -12.18 9.14
CA LEU A 303 1.28 -12.28 10.25
C LEU A 303 0.86 -13.26 11.33
N LEU A 304 -0.39 -13.76 11.28
CA LEU A 304 -0.90 -14.73 12.24
C LEU A 304 -0.29 -16.11 12.00
N LYS A 305 -0.06 -16.82 13.10
CA LYS A 305 0.42 -18.20 13.08
C LYS A 305 -0.75 -19.17 12.94
N VAL A 306 -0.47 -20.37 12.51
CA VAL A 306 -1.49 -21.43 12.44
C VAL A 306 -2.08 -21.72 13.82
N SER A 307 -1.25 -21.68 14.89
CA SER A 307 -1.71 -21.87 16.27
C SER A 307 -2.61 -20.76 16.84
N ASP A 308 -2.60 -19.57 16.22
CA ASP A 308 -3.48 -18.48 16.63
C ASP A 308 -4.97 -18.76 16.30
N PHE A 309 -5.21 -19.73 15.40
CA PHE A 309 -6.54 -20.14 15.03
C PHE A 309 -6.99 -21.36 15.86
N VAL A 310 -8.23 -21.34 16.31
CA VAL A 310 -8.85 -22.50 16.95
C VAL A 310 -8.80 -23.69 15.99
N ASN A 311 -8.55 -24.89 16.51
CA ASN A 311 -8.41 -26.10 15.69
C ASN A 311 -7.34 -25.99 14.59
N HIS A 312 -6.20 -25.35 14.87
CA HIS A 312 -5.04 -25.27 14.00
C HIS A 312 -5.36 -24.76 12.58
N GLY A 313 -6.10 -23.67 12.51
CA GLY A 313 -6.45 -23.01 11.26
C GLY A 313 -7.81 -23.41 10.67
N THR A 314 -8.56 -24.27 11.34
CA THR A 314 -9.93 -24.61 10.95
C THR A 314 -10.91 -23.68 11.61
N ILE A 315 -11.76 -23.03 10.82
CA ILE A 315 -12.87 -22.22 11.34
C ILE A 315 -14.03 -23.17 11.63
N ASP A 316 -14.35 -23.39 12.89
CA ASP A 316 -15.38 -24.33 13.34
C ASP A 316 -16.68 -23.66 13.81
N GLY A 317 -16.74 -22.33 13.75
CA GLY A 317 -17.91 -21.55 14.16
C GLY A 317 -18.06 -21.34 15.67
N THR A 318 -17.11 -21.74 16.49
CA THR A 318 -17.20 -21.59 17.96
C THR A 318 -17.18 -20.14 18.44
N TRP A 319 -16.87 -19.18 17.56
CA TRP A 319 -16.79 -17.75 17.87
C TRP A 319 -17.96 -16.93 17.30
N GLN A 320 -19.05 -17.58 16.97
CA GLN A 320 -20.24 -16.89 16.44
C GLN A 320 -21.13 -16.25 17.54
N ASN A 321 -20.78 -16.38 18.80
CA ASN A 321 -21.59 -15.85 19.91
C ASN A 321 -20.82 -14.86 20.78
#